data_ee639894da90d3a8ce7c15eb095b5f4d
#
_entry.id   ee639894da90d3a8ce7c15eb095b5f4d
#
_cell.length_a   1.000
_cell.length_b   1.000
_cell.length_c   1.000
_cell.angle_alpha   90.00
_cell.angle_beta   90.00
_cell.angle_gamma   90.00
#
_symmetry.space_group_name_H-M   'P 1'
#
loop_
_entity.id
_entity.type
_entity.pdbx_description
1 polymer ?
#
loop_
_entity_poly.entity_id
_entity_poly.type
_entity_poly.pdbx_seq_one_letter_code
_entity_poly.pdbx_strand_id
1 'polypeptide(L)'
;MADAFDISFDELPAEMPVFPLPRVILLPRVQLPLNIFEPRYLAMTRAALSSHRLIGMIQPENDSGPGKLCRTGCAGRIVSFSETDDGRYLITLKGVARFNIHEPPALTAGGYLQAKPDWAPFKSDLQPDTVTDICRETMVGTLHAYFKKMGMSCDQWEQIRQIGCEKLVATLSVVCPFGAGEKQALLEAPTLSERAQLLHALLEAAVRENCGGGCNDTCH
;
A
#
# COMPACT_ATOMS: atom_id res chain seq x y z
N MET A 1 11.82 21.29 -0.70
CA MET A 1 13.06 20.71 -0.19
C MET A 1 12.97 19.21 -0.40
N ALA A 2 13.96 18.57 -1.03
CA ALA A 2 14.02 17.12 -1.12
C ALA A 2 14.11 16.55 0.31
N ASP A 3 13.31 15.53 0.60
CA ASP A 3 13.35 14.84 1.88
C ASP A 3 14.66 14.04 1.95
N ALA A 4 15.30 13.98 3.12
CA ALA A 4 16.53 13.19 3.35
C ALA A 4 16.34 11.68 3.02
N PHE A 5 15.11 11.25 2.79
CA PHE A 5 14.73 9.88 2.42
C PHE A 5 14.36 9.73 0.94
N ASP A 6 14.41 10.78 0.14
CA ASP A 6 14.17 10.67 -1.30
C ASP A 6 15.34 9.94 -1.97
N ILE A 7 15.01 9.09 -2.93
CA ILE A 7 15.95 8.22 -3.66
C ILE A 7 15.84 8.55 -5.15
N SER A 8 16.96 8.67 -5.84
CA SER A 8 16.98 8.82 -7.30
C SER A 8 16.83 7.48 -8.01
N PHE A 9 16.47 7.50 -9.29
CA PHE A 9 16.27 6.29 -10.07
C PHE A 9 17.52 5.40 -10.13
N ASP A 10 18.70 6.02 -10.21
CA ASP A 10 19.99 5.33 -10.33
C ASP A 10 20.46 4.71 -9.00
N GLU A 11 19.86 5.13 -7.88
CA GLU A 11 20.12 4.57 -6.56
C GLU A 11 19.22 3.39 -6.21
N LEU A 12 18.23 3.06 -7.06
CA LEU A 12 17.36 1.92 -6.87
C LEU A 12 18.13 0.60 -7.05
N PRO A 13 18.00 -0.35 -6.11
CA PRO A 13 18.81 -1.57 -6.16
C PRO A 13 18.33 -2.53 -7.26
N ALA A 14 19.29 -3.30 -7.80
CA ALA A 14 18.99 -4.38 -8.74
C ALA A 14 18.31 -5.61 -8.06
N GLU A 15 18.49 -5.76 -6.76
CA GLU A 15 17.85 -6.81 -5.96
C GLU A 15 17.43 -6.24 -4.61
N MET A 16 16.28 -6.69 -4.10
CA MET A 16 15.82 -6.30 -2.76
C MET A 16 14.99 -7.41 -2.11
N PRO A 17 14.94 -7.45 -0.76
CA PRO A 17 14.01 -8.32 -0.06
C PRO A 17 12.56 -7.93 -0.36
N VAL A 18 11.69 -8.94 -0.50
CA VAL A 18 10.25 -8.73 -0.68
C VAL A 18 9.46 -9.36 0.46
N PHE A 19 8.44 -8.66 0.89
CA PHE A 19 7.55 -9.05 1.96
C PHE A 19 6.15 -9.36 1.39
N PRO A 20 5.83 -10.64 1.19
CA PRO A 20 4.48 -11.06 0.81
C PRO A 20 3.51 -10.85 1.97
N LEU A 21 2.54 -9.98 1.78
CA LEU A 21 1.52 -9.72 2.79
C LEU A 21 0.15 -9.58 2.11
N PRO A 22 -0.81 -10.49 2.39
CA PRO A 22 -2.13 -10.43 1.76
C PRO A 22 -2.91 -9.20 2.23
N ARG A 23 -3.66 -8.59 1.32
CA ARG A 23 -4.52 -7.43 1.58
C ARG A 23 -3.80 -6.17 2.06
N VAL A 24 -2.48 -6.14 1.96
CA VAL A 24 -1.68 -4.97 2.30
C VAL A 24 -0.90 -4.51 1.08
N ILE A 25 -1.12 -3.29 0.67
CA ILE A 25 -0.36 -2.62 -0.37
C ILE A 25 0.38 -1.42 0.21
N LEU A 26 1.40 -0.98 -0.50
CA LEU A 26 2.07 0.29 -0.26
C LEU A 26 2.01 1.11 -1.54
N LEU A 27 1.94 2.41 -1.42
CA LEU A 27 2.00 3.35 -2.54
C LEU A 27 3.07 4.40 -2.28
N PRO A 28 3.63 5.01 -3.32
CA PRO A 28 4.63 6.06 -3.17
C PRO A 28 4.20 7.14 -2.16
N ARG A 29 5.12 7.59 -1.32
CA ARG A 29 4.94 8.63 -0.29
C ARG A 29 4.00 8.30 0.87
N VAL A 30 3.33 7.14 0.86
CA VAL A 30 2.51 6.67 1.99
C VAL A 30 3.40 6.01 3.04
N GLN A 31 3.05 6.16 4.30
CA GLN A 31 3.70 5.47 5.41
C GLN A 31 2.89 4.25 5.82
N LEU A 32 3.58 3.14 6.05
CA LEU A 32 3.02 1.87 6.48
C LEU A 32 3.76 1.40 7.74
N PRO A 33 3.15 1.49 8.93
CA PRO A 33 3.69 0.90 10.13
C PRO A 33 3.52 -0.62 10.10
N LEU A 34 4.56 -1.35 10.49
CA LEU A 34 4.59 -2.81 10.52
C LEU A 34 5.18 -3.30 11.85
N ASN A 35 4.60 -4.37 12.39
CA ASN A 35 5.12 -5.11 13.53
C ASN A 35 5.68 -6.45 13.03
N ILE A 36 7.00 -6.61 13.11
CA ILE A 36 7.73 -7.76 12.58
C ILE A 36 8.11 -8.69 13.73
N PHE A 37 7.64 -9.92 13.69
CA PHE A 37 7.90 -10.92 14.74
C PHE A 37 8.31 -12.29 14.23
N GLU A 38 8.01 -12.64 12.95
CA GLU A 38 8.43 -13.90 12.38
C GLU A 38 9.95 -13.90 12.15
N PRO A 39 10.69 -14.98 12.51
CA PRO A 39 12.15 -15.04 12.38
C PRO A 39 12.68 -14.71 10.99
N ARG A 40 11.99 -15.18 9.94
CA ARG A 40 12.35 -14.88 8.54
C ARG A 40 12.23 -13.39 8.21
N TYR A 41 11.24 -12.69 8.75
CA TYR A 41 11.04 -11.27 8.51
C TYR A 41 11.89 -10.39 9.42
N LEU A 42 12.29 -10.88 10.60
CA LEU A 42 13.36 -10.26 11.40
C LEU A 42 14.70 -10.31 10.63
N ALA A 43 15.04 -11.47 10.03
CA ALA A 43 16.23 -11.61 9.18
C ALA A 43 16.16 -10.70 7.94
N MET A 44 15.01 -10.62 7.28
CA MET A 44 14.74 -9.71 6.17
C MET A 44 14.98 -8.25 6.55
N THR A 45 14.45 -7.81 7.68
CA THR A 45 14.57 -6.42 8.15
C THR A 45 16.02 -6.08 8.47
N ARG A 46 16.78 -6.99 9.11
CA ARG A 46 18.22 -6.80 9.35
C ARG A 46 19.00 -6.68 8.04
N ALA A 47 18.71 -7.54 7.06
CA ALA A 47 19.35 -7.47 5.75
C ALA A 47 19.02 -6.15 5.03
N ALA A 48 17.79 -5.70 5.10
CA ALA A 48 17.39 -4.40 4.53
C ALA A 48 18.11 -3.24 5.22
N LEU A 49 18.19 -3.21 6.54
CA LEU A 49 18.87 -2.17 7.32
C LEU A 49 20.38 -2.09 7.04
N SER A 50 21.01 -3.23 6.75
CA SER A 50 22.45 -3.30 6.42
C SER A 50 22.75 -2.99 4.94
N SER A 51 21.74 -2.71 4.11
CA SER A 51 21.88 -2.42 2.70
C SER A 51 21.17 -1.11 2.32
N HIS A 52 20.27 -1.13 1.36
CA HIS A 52 19.56 0.05 0.83
C HIS A 52 18.39 0.53 1.69
N ARG A 53 18.08 -0.17 2.78
CA ARG A 53 16.90 0.05 3.66
C ARG A 53 15.56 -0.05 2.92
N LEU A 54 15.50 -0.82 1.84
CA LEU A 54 14.31 -1.03 1.04
C LEU A 54 13.74 -2.42 1.28
N ILE A 55 12.42 -2.49 1.38
CA ILE A 55 11.63 -3.73 1.41
C ILE A 55 10.50 -3.58 0.40
N GLY A 56 10.37 -4.53 -0.52
CA GLY A 56 9.28 -4.58 -1.49
C GLY A 56 8.02 -5.18 -0.88
N MET A 57 6.97 -4.38 -0.71
CA MET A 57 5.64 -4.90 -0.34
C MET A 57 4.97 -5.46 -1.58
N ILE A 58 4.52 -6.71 -1.51
CA ILE A 58 3.88 -7.40 -2.64
C ILE A 58 2.77 -8.31 -2.13
N GLN A 59 1.67 -8.45 -2.87
CA GLN A 59 0.61 -9.36 -2.49
C GLN A 59 0.83 -10.76 -3.08
N PRO A 60 0.43 -11.84 -2.37
CA PRO A 60 0.24 -13.13 -3.01
C PRO A 60 -0.97 -13.08 -3.95
N GLU A 61 -0.94 -13.83 -5.07
CA GLU A 61 -2.08 -13.92 -6.00
C GLU A 61 -3.34 -14.51 -5.33
N ASN A 62 -3.14 -15.39 -4.34
CA ASN A 62 -4.23 -16.00 -3.58
C ASN A 62 -3.98 -15.87 -2.08
N ASP A 63 -5.04 -15.64 -1.30
CA ASP A 63 -4.99 -15.54 0.16
C ASP A 63 -4.55 -16.85 0.87
N SER A 64 -4.40 -17.96 0.14
CA SER A 64 -4.32 -19.33 0.68
C SER A 64 -2.90 -19.85 0.97
N GLY A 65 -1.87 -19.01 1.04
CA GLY A 65 -0.52 -19.45 1.43
C GLY A 65 0.60 -19.03 0.47
N PRO A 66 1.79 -19.63 0.55
CA PRO A 66 2.97 -19.27 -0.24
C PRO A 66 2.81 -19.70 -1.70
N GLY A 67 1.87 -19.06 -2.40
CA GLY A 67 1.62 -19.23 -3.82
C GLY A 67 2.44 -18.28 -4.66
N LYS A 68 2.00 -18.12 -5.91
CA LYS A 68 2.53 -17.09 -6.79
C LYS A 68 2.27 -15.71 -6.21
N LEU A 69 3.19 -14.79 -6.45
CA LEU A 69 3.05 -13.39 -6.09
C LEU A 69 2.44 -12.60 -7.26
N CYS A 70 1.70 -11.56 -6.93
CA CYS A 70 1.30 -10.57 -7.90
C CYS A 70 2.53 -9.99 -8.60
N ARG A 71 2.35 -9.56 -9.84
CA ARG A 71 3.47 -9.01 -10.63
C ARG A 71 3.95 -7.67 -10.09
N THR A 72 3.02 -6.84 -9.64
CA THR A 72 3.30 -5.47 -9.21
C THR A 72 3.33 -5.38 -7.69
N GLY A 73 4.38 -4.77 -7.17
CA GLY A 73 4.54 -4.38 -5.77
C GLY A 73 4.96 -2.92 -5.63
N CYS A 74 5.21 -2.49 -4.40
CA CYS A 74 5.78 -1.16 -4.12
C CYS A 74 6.91 -1.28 -3.08
N ALA A 75 8.05 -0.68 -3.39
CA ALA A 75 9.18 -0.60 -2.48
C ALA A 75 8.93 0.47 -1.42
N GLY A 76 9.18 0.11 -0.17
CA GLY A 76 9.16 1.02 0.97
C GLY A 76 10.54 1.14 1.60
N ARG A 77 10.97 2.36 1.91
CA ARG A 77 12.17 2.64 2.67
C ARG A 77 11.87 2.63 4.16
N ILE A 78 12.69 1.94 4.94
CA ILE A 78 12.59 1.95 6.40
C ILE A 78 12.99 3.35 6.89
N VAL A 79 12.02 4.10 7.39
CA VAL A 79 12.20 5.47 7.92
C VAL A 79 12.17 5.52 9.45
N SER A 80 11.66 4.47 10.09
CA SER A 80 11.68 4.31 11.53
C SER A 80 11.93 2.84 11.88
N PHE A 81 12.71 2.60 12.92
CA PHE A 81 13.01 1.28 13.47
C PHE A 81 13.09 1.36 15.00
N SER A 82 12.45 0.43 15.66
CA SER A 82 12.57 0.19 17.09
C SER A 82 12.49 -1.30 17.37
N GLU A 83 13.32 -1.80 18.27
CA GLU A 83 13.23 -3.15 18.79
C GLU A 83 12.50 -3.11 20.13
N THR A 84 11.58 -4.05 20.33
CA THR A 84 10.84 -4.19 21.59
C THR A 84 11.54 -5.20 22.50
N ASP A 85 11.23 -5.16 23.81
CA ASP A 85 11.85 -6.05 24.82
C ASP A 85 11.60 -7.54 24.54
N ASP A 86 10.53 -7.87 23.80
CA ASP A 86 10.19 -9.23 23.39
C ASP A 86 10.82 -9.64 22.03
N GLY A 87 11.73 -8.83 21.50
CA GLY A 87 12.51 -9.12 20.29
C GLY A 87 11.77 -8.91 18.96
N ARG A 88 10.63 -8.22 18.95
CA ARG A 88 9.94 -7.80 17.73
C ARG A 88 10.53 -6.50 17.20
N TYR A 89 10.32 -6.22 15.92
CA TYR A 89 10.70 -4.96 15.32
C TYR A 89 9.46 -4.17 14.92
N LEU A 90 9.38 -2.94 15.42
CA LEU A 90 8.42 -1.94 14.97
C LEU A 90 9.12 -1.10 13.91
N ILE A 91 8.67 -1.19 12.67
CA ILE A 91 9.23 -0.42 11.56
C ILE A 91 8.16 0.43 10.90
N THR A 92 8.57 1.53 10.27
CA THR A 92 7.71 2.28 9.37
C THR A 92 8.35 2.31 7.99
N LEU A 93 7.63 1.84 6.99
CA LEU A 93 8.02 1.96 5.59
C LEU A 93 7.42 3.24 5.01
N LYS A 94 8.23 4.05 4.31
CA LYS A 94 7.76 5.12 3.42
C LYS A 94 7.85 4.62 1.98
N GLY A 95 6.71 4.60 1.26
CA GLY A 95 6.67 4.17 -0.13
C GLY A 95 7.56 5.03 -1.02
N VAL A 96 8.31 4.37 -1.89
CA VAL A 96 9.29 4.99 -2.81
C VAL A 96 8.78 4.93 -4.24
N ALA A 97 8.70 3.73 -4.81
CA ALA A 97 8.25 3.50 -6.17
C ALA A 97 7.64 2.10 -6.31
N ARG A 98 6.70 1.96 -7.23
CA ARG A 98 6.22 0.64 -7.65
C ARG A 98 7.29 -0.08 -8.46
N PHE A 99 7.18 -1.38 -8.53
CA PHE A 99 8.04 -2.24 -9.32
C PHE A 99 7.26 -3.44 -9.86
N ASN A 100 7.75 -4.02 -10.93
CA ASN A 100 7.30 -5.33 -11.39
C ASN A 100 8.34 -6.40 -11.05
N ILE A 101 7.87 -7.64 -10.89
CA ILE A 101 8.72 -8.83 -10.92
C ILE A 101 8.37 -9.66 -12.15
N HIS A 102 9.37 -10.15 -12.86
CA HIS A 102 9.19 -11.02 -14.04
C HIS A 102 9.54 -12.47 -13.74
N GLU A 103 10.39 -12.68 -12.75
CA GLU A 103 10.84 -13.99 -12.30
C GLU A 103 10.37 -14.24 -10.86
N PRO A 104 10.10 -15.49 -10.49
CA PRO A 104 9.80 -15.82 -9.10
C PRO A 104 10.95 -15.40 -8.17
N PRO A 105 10.66 -14.75 -7.03
CA PRO A 105 11.70 -14.39 -6.08
C PRO A 105 12.45 -15.59 -5.53
N ALA A 106 13.74 -15.43 -5.31
CA ALA A 106 14.59 -16.47 -4.73
C ALA A 106 14.43 -16.54 -3.21
N LEU A 107 14.37 -17.76 -2.67
CA LEU A 107 14.40 -17.95 -1.22
C LEU A 107 15.85 -17.82 -0.72
N THR A 108 16.08 -16.94 0.24
CA THR A 108 17.39 -16.73 0.86
C THR A 108 17.66 -17.73 1.99
N ALA A 109 18.93 -17.84 2.41
CA ALA A 109 19.30 -18.63 3.59
C ALA A 109 18.61 -18.12 4.88
N GLY A 110 18.22 -16.85 4.94
CA GLY A 110 17.46 -16.24 6.04
C GLY A 110 15.97 -16.60 6.04
N GLY A 111 15.48 -17.35 5.06
CA GLY A 111 14.09 -17.79 4.94
C GLY A 111 13.13 -16.73 4.41
N TYR A 112 13.63 -15.60 3.93
CA TYR A 112 12.83 -14.56 3.26
C TYR A 112 13.08 -14.58 1.74
N LEU A 113 12.20 -13.94 1.00
CA LEU A 113 12.25 -13.85 -0.45
C LEU A 113 13.07 -12.63 -0.90
N GLN A 114 13.84 -12.79 -1.98
CA GLN A 114 14.57 -11.72 -2.66
C GLN A 114 14.18 -11.68 -4.14
N ALA A 115 13.84 -10.49 -4.63
CA ALA A 115 13.39 -10.27 -5.99
C ALA A 115 14.34 -9.34 -6.76
N LYS A 116 14.29 -9.46 -8.09
CA LYS A 116 14.88 -8.52 -9.04
C LYS A 116 13.77 -7.60 -9.56
N PRO A 117 13.67 -6.37 -9.05
CA PRO A 117 12.61 -5.45 -9.45
C PRO A 117 12.89 -4.84 -10.82
N ASP A 118 11.85 -4.74 -11.63
CA ASP A 118 11.83 -3.87 -12.82
C ASP A 118 11.17 -2.54 -12.44
N TRP A 119 11.97 -1.49 -12.38
CA TRP A 119 11.56 -0.14 -12.01
C TRP A 119 11.09 0.71 -13.20
N ALA A 120 11.44 0.30 -14.42
CA ALA A 120 11.28 1.12 -15.62
C ALA A 120 9.83 1.59 -15.86
N PRO A 121 8.78 0.76 -15.65
CA PRO A 121 7.40 1.17 -15.85
C PRO A 121 6.91 2.26 -14.88
N PHE A 122 7.60 2.42 -13.74
CA PHE A 122 7.16 3.28 -12.63
C PHE A 122 8.15 4.39 -12.29
N LYS A 123 8.98 4.78 -13.23
CA LYS A 123 9.98 5.86 -13.04
C LYS A 123 9.33 7.18 -12.61
N SER A 124 8.11 7.44 -13.05
CA SER A 124 7.34 8.63 -12.66
C SER A 124 6.97 8.67 -11.16
N ASP A 125 6.91 7.52 -10.48
CA ASP A 125 6.57 7.46 -9.05
C ASP A 125 7.59 8.19 -8.15
N LEU A 126 8.83 8.38 -8.64
CA LEU A 126 9.88 9.11 -7.91
C LEU A 126 9.63 10.63 -7.87
N GLN A 127 8.74 11.12 -8.71
CA GLN A 127 8.36 12.53 -8.71
C GLN A 127 6.95 12.71 -8.15
N PRO A 128 6.67 13.80 -7.43
CA PRO A 128 5.31 14.12 -7.00
C PRO A 128 4.39 14.27 -8.21
N ASP A 129 3.20 13.69 -8.12
CA ASP A 129 2.18 13.89 -9.13
C ASP A 129 1.52 15.27 -8.95
N THR A 130 1.46 16.05 -10.02
CA THR A 130 0.90 17.41 -10.02
C THR A 130 -0.53 17.47 -10.56
N VAL A 131 -1.15 16.32 -10.84
CA VAL A 131 -2.52 16.27 -11.38
C VAL A 131 -3.54 16.80 -10.37
N THR A 132 -4.27 17.81 -10.79
CA THR A 132 -5.28 18.52 -9.95
C THR A 132 -6.72 18.23 -10.35
N ASP A 133 -6.96 17.47 -11.42
CA ASP A 133 -8.29 17.24 -12.01
C ASP A 133 -9.20 16.26 -11.24
N ILE A 134 -8.77 15.85 -10.05
CA ILE A 134 -9.59 14.99 -9.19
C ILE A 134 -10.60 15.88 -8.46
N CYS A 135 -11.90 15.62 -8.67
CA CYS A 135 -12.96 16.32 -7.94
C CYS A 135 -12.88 15.98 -6.45
N ARG A 136 -12.10 16.76 -5.73
CA ARG A 136 -11.82 16.57 -4.30
C ARG A 136 -13.09 16.57 -3.44
N GLU A 137 -14.02 17.47 -3.74
CA GLU A 137 -15.26 17.59 -2.97
C GLU A 137 -16.10 16.32 -3.06
N THR A 138 -16.18 15.75 -4.26
CA THR A 138 -16.88 14.48 -4.47
C THR A 138 -16.22 13.35 -3.69
N MET A 139 -14.89 13.24 -3.75
CA MET A 139 -14.12 12.21 -3.02
C MET A 139 -14.33 12.33 -1.50
N VAL A 140 -14.25 13.54 -0.95
CA VAL A 140 -14.45 13.80 0.49
C VAL A 140 -15.91 13.52 0.89
N GLY A 141 -16.87 13.86 0.05
CA GLY A 141 -18.29 13.57 0.28
C GLY A 141 -18.57 12.05 0.34
N THR A 142 -18.04 11.30 -0.62
CA THR A 142 -18.18 9.83 -0.64
C THR A 142 -17.47 9.19 0.55
N LEU A 143 -16.29 9.69 0.92
CA LEU A 143 -15.55 9.22 2.10
C LEU A 143 -16.33 9.46 3.39
N HIS A 144 -17.00 10.61 3.52
CA HIS A 144 -17.85 10.91 4.68
C HIS A 144 -19.02 9.94 4.78
N ALA A 145 -19.69 9.64 3.65
CA ALA A 145 -20.76 8.67 3.59
C ALA A 145 -20.28 7.25 3.97
N TYR A 146 -19.09 6.87 3.48
CA TYR A 146 -18.44 5.60 3.80
C TYR A 146 -18.14 5.47 5.31
N PHE A 147 -17.51 6.45 5.93
CA PHE A 147 -17.20 6.41 7.38
C PHE A 147 -18.47 6.37 8.23
N LYS A 148 -19.46 7.19 7.89
CA LYS A 148 -20.76 7.17 8.59
C LYS A 148 -21.39 5.78 8.55
N LYS A 149 -21.32 5.11 7.40
CA LYS A 149 -21.85 3.77 7.21
C LYS A 149 -21.09 2.70 7.98
N MET A 150 -19.76 2.79 8.02
CA MET A 150 -18.91 1.86 8.76
C MET A 150 -18.92 2.10 10.27
N GLY A 151 -19.73 3.06 10.76
CA GLY A 151 -19.78 3.43 12.18
C GLY A 151 -18.48 4.05 12.68
N MET A 152 -17.64 4.55 11.78
CA MET A 152 -16.36 5.17 12.10
C MET A 152 -16.56 6.67 12.31
N SER A 153 -16.14 7.19 13.46
CA SER A 153 -16.01 8.63 13.69
C SER A 153 -14.63 9.09 13.23
N CYS A 154 -14.57 10.25 12.62
CA CYS A 154 -13.31 10.90 12.28
C CYS A 154 -13.35 12.35 12.75
N ASP A 155 -12.55 12.67 13.76
CA ASP A 155 -12.44 14.02 14.32
C ASP A 155 -11.51 14.91 13.49
N GLN A 156 -10.91 14.36 12.41
CA GLN A 156 -9.87 15.01 11.63
C GLN A 156 -10.35 15.45 10.22
N TRP A 157 -11.66 15.66 10.01
CA TRP A 157 -12.19 16.04 8.70
C TRP A 157 -11.54 17.30 8.10
N GLU A 158 -11.25 18.29 8.93
CA GLU A 158 -10.56 19.49 8.47
C GLU A 158 -9.13 19.19 7.98
N GLN A 159 -8.44 18.29 8.64
CA GLN A 159 -7.10 17.87 8.22
C GLN A 159 -7.17 17.07 6.90
N ILE A 160 -8.15 16.15 6.76
CA ILE A 160 -8.40 15.39 5.53
C ILE A 160 -8.67 16.36 4.35
N ARG A 161 -9.43 17.41 4.58
CA ARG A 161 -9.70 18.45 3.58
C ARG A 161 -8.46 19.22 3.14
N GLN A 162 -7.42 19.27 3.94
CA GLN A 162 -6.17 19.98 3.66
C GLN A 162 -5.09 19.11 3.03
N ILE A 163 -5.21 17.78 3.10
CA ILE A 163 -4.25 16.83 2.50
C ILE A 163 -4.28 16.98 0.97
N GLY A 164 -3.13 17.04 0.31
CA GLY A 164 -3.04 17.04 -1.16
C GLY A 164 -3.71 15.83 -1.80
N CYS A 165 -4.29 15.97 -3.00
CA CYS A 165 -5.08 14.94 -3.67
C CYS A 165 -4.30 13.63 -3.83
N GLU A 166 -3.04 13.68 -4.25
CA GLU A 166 -2.18 12.51 -4.38
C GLU A 166 -2.07 11.74 -3.05
N LYS A 167 -1.73 12.45 -1.98
CA LYS A 167 -1.56 11.84 -0.65
C LYS A 167 -2.88 11.29 -0.11
N LEU A 168 -4.00 11.97 -0.36
CA LEU A 168 -5.33 11.53 0.05
C LEU A 168 -5.69 10.21 -0.64
N VAL A 169 -5.63 10.18 -1.98
CA VAL A 169 -5.95 8.98 -2.78
C VAL A 169 -5.04 7.81 -2.40
N ALA A 170 -3.74 8.05 -2.30
CA ALA A 170 -2.79 7.00 -1.95
C ALA A 170 -3.02 6.47 -0.53
N THR A 171 -3.25 7.34 0.46
CA THR A 171 -3.51 6.92 1.84
C THR A 171 -4.80 6.10 1.94
N LEU A 172 -5.90 6.57 1.32
CA LEU A 172 -7.17 5.85 1.34
C LEU A 172 -7.08 4.48 0.65
N SER A 173 -6.35 4.39 -0.47
CA SER A 173 -6.11 3.12 -1.16
C SER A 173 -5.39 2.09 -0.26
N VAL A 174 -4.50 2.54 0.61
CA VAL A 174 -3.76 1.69 1.55
C VAL A 174 -4.61 1.33 2.77
N VAL A 175 -5.29 2.31 3.38
CA VAL A 175 -5.93 2.17 4.70
C VAL A 175 -7.33 1.53 4.61
N CYS A 176 -8.11 1.83 3.57
CA CYS A 176 -9.45 1.26 3.45
C CYS A 176 -9.42 -0.28 3.38
N PRO A 177 -10.35 -0.97 4.05
CA PRO A 177 -10.36 -2.44 4.16
C PRO A 177 -10.95 -3.11 2.91
N PHE A 178 -10.42 -2.78 1.75
CA PHE A 178 -10.79 -3.41 0.48
C PHE A 178 -10.23 -4.83 0.37
N GLY A 179 -10.83 -5.64 -0.50
CA GLY A 179 -10.35 -6.98 -0.83
C GLY A 179 -8.97 -6.97 -1.51
N ALA A 180 -8.29 -8.13 -1.53
CA ALA A 180 -6.93 -8.23 -2.11
C ALA A 180 -6.90 -7.81 -3.58
N GLY A 181 -7.89 -8.24 -4.39
CA GLY A 181 -8.00 -7.87 -5.80
C GLY A 181 -8.24 -6.38 -6.02
N GLU A 182 -9.10 -5.76 -5.20
CA GLU A 182 -9.36 -4.32 -5.25
C GLU A 182 -8.12 -3.50 -4.88
N LYS A 183 -7.42 -3.91 -3.84
CA LYS A 183 -6.15 -3.28 -3.45
C LYS A 183 -5.09 -3.44 -4.54
N GLN A 184 -5.01 -4.61 -5.17
CA GLN A 184 -4.08 -4.83 -6.26
C GLN A 184 -4.41 -3.94 -7.47
N ALA A 185 -5.69 -3.81 -7.83
CA ALA A 185 -6.12 -2.91 -8.90
C ALA A 185 -5.78 -1.44 -8.60
N LEU A 186 -5.96 -1.00 -7.34
CA LEU A 186 -5.56 0.35 -6.91
C LEU A 186 -4.04 0.57 -6.99
N LEU A 187 -3.23 -0.46 -6.66
CA LEU A 187 -1.78 -0.41 -6.79
C LEU A 187 -1.35 -0.32 -8.25
N GLU A 188 -1.98 -1.10 -9.13
CA GLU A 188 -1.63 -1.21 -10.55
C GLU A 188 -2.17 -0.05 -11.40
N ALA A 189 -3.12 0.74 -10.90
CA ALA A 189 -3.66 1.89 -11.62
C ALA A 189 -2.53 2.78 -12.19
N PRO A 190 -2.48 2.99 -13.52
CA PRO A 190 -1.35 3.62 -14.19
C PRO A 190 -1.11 5.06 -13.71
N THR A 191 -2.20 5.82 -13.57
CA THR A 191 -2.17 7.25 -13.22
C THR A 191 -2.88 7.52 -11.90
N LEU A 192 -2.58 8.67 -11.29
CA LEU A 192 -3.29 9.14 -10.11
C LEU A 192 -4.79 9.34 -10.38
N SER A 193 -5.14 9.83 -11.57
CA SER A 193 -6.54 10.06 -11.96
C SER A 193 -7.32 8.74 -12.02
N GLU A 194 -6.78 7.71 -12.68
CA GLU A 194 -7.41 6.38 -12.77
C GLU A 194 -7.52 5.72 -11.41
N ARG A 195 -6.49 5.83 -10.55
CA ARG A 195 -6.55 5.35 -9.17
C ARG A 195 -7.63 6.06 -8.37
N ALA A 196 -7.78 7.37 -8.53
CA ALA A 196 -8.81 8.14 -7.84
C ALA A 196 -10.22 7.75 -8.29
N GLN A 197 -10.43 7.54 -9.60
CA GLN A 197 -11.71 7.08 -10.15
C GLN A 197 -12.06 5.69 -9.62
N LEU A 198 -11.10 4.76 -9.63
CA LEU A 198 -11.29 3.42 -9.10
C LEU A 198 -11.60 3.45 -7.59
N LEU A 199 -10.82 4.22 -6.82
CA LEU A 199 -11.06 4.40 -5.37
C LEU A 199 -12.46 4.95 -5.09
N HIS A 200 -12.89 5.96 -5.86
CA HIS A 200 -14.23 6.53 -5.72
C HIS A 200 -15.32 5.48 -5.99
N ALA A 201 -15.17 4.71 -7.09
CA ALA A 201 -16.12 3.65 -7.42
C ALA A 201 -16.19 2.56 -6.32
N LEU A 202 -15.06 2.16 -5.75
CA LEU A 202 -15.01 1.19 -4.65
C LEU A 202 -15.68 1.72 -3.37
N LEU A 203 -15.44 2.98 -3.02
CA LEU A 203 -16.10 3.62 -1.88
C LEU A 203 -17.62 3.71 -2.09
N GLU A 204 -18.08 4.08 -3.30
CA GLU A 204 -19.50 4.11 -3.62
C GLU A 204 -20.14 2.70 -3.57
N ALA A 205 -19.48 1.68 -4.12
CA ALA A 205 -19.96 0.30 -4.06
C ALA A 205 -20.11 -0.15 -2.60
N ALA A 206 -19.09 0.07 -1.78
CA ALA A 206 -19.14 -0.24 -0.36
C ALA A 206 -20.25 0.53 0.37
N VAL A 207 -20.59 1.74 -0.04
CA VAL A 207 -21.75 2.48 0.48
C VAL A 207 -23.07 1.84 0.02
N ARG A 208 -23.21 1.26 -1.17
CA ARG A 208 -24.44 0.66 -1.71
C ARG A 208 -24.70 -0.77 -1.21
N GLU A 209 -23.69 -1.63 -1.16
CA GLU A 209 -23.83 -3.07 -0.90
C GLU A 209 -24.58 -3.42 0.41
N ASN A 210 -24.55 -2.58 1.42
CA ASN A 210 -25.29 -2.80 2.66
C ASN A 210 -26.72 -2.23 2.68
N CYS A 211 -27.22 -1.63 1.59
CA CYS A 211 -28.63 -1.23 1.51
C CYS A 211 -29.55 -2.39 1.08
N GLY A 212 -28.98 -3.55 0.69
CA GLY A 212 -29.72 -4.71 0.20
C GLY A 212 -29.99 -5.81 1.23
N GLY A 213 -29.56 -5.65 2.48
CA GLY A 213 -29.69 -6.67 3.54
C GLY A 213 -30.82 -6.42 4.52
N GLY A 214 -32.04 -6.17 4.06
CA GLY A 214 -33.16 -5.95 4.98
C GLY A 214 -34.52 -5.91 4.31
N CYS A 215 -34.96 -7.02 3.72
CA CYS A 215 -36.37 -7.31 3.49
C CYS A 215 -36.52 -8.81 3.20
N ASN A 216 -36.53 -9.61 4.25
CA ASN A 216 -37.26 -10.88 4.26
C ASN A 216 -38.20 -10.86 5.46
N ASP A 217 -39.25 -10.05 5.36
CA ASP A 217 -40.47 -10.31 6.08
C ASP A 217 -41.15 -11.50 5.42
N THR A 218 -40.97 -12.66 5.96
CA THR A 218 -41.81 -13.81 5.72
C THR A 218 -43.14 -13.58 6.45
N CYS A 219 -44.13 -13.10 5.74
CA CYS A 219 -45.51 -13.37 6.09
C CYS A 219 -45.79 -14.87 5.92
N HIS A 220 -46.04 -15.56 6.99
CA HIS A 220 -47.10 -16.59 7.12
C HIS A 220 -47.36 -16.88 8.59
#